data_cae1f9d002632eabfbd98dba42cfa9bc
#
_entry.id   cae1f9d002632eabfbd98dba42cfa9bc
#
_cell.length_a   1.000
_cell.length_b   1.000
_cell.length_c   1.000
_cell.angle_alpha   90.00
_cell.angle_beta   90.00
_cell.angle_gamma   90.00
#
_symmetry.space_group_name_H-M   'P 1'
#
loop_
_entity.id
_entity.type
_entity.pdbx_description
1 polymer ?
#
loop_
_entity_poly.entity_id
_entity_poly.type
_entity_poly.pdbx_seq_one_letter_code
_entity_poly.pdbx_strand_id
1 'polypeptide(L)'
;MPSTPIPLPVASPWEADTLSVVDHAAEWSAFSREDPAAPGHWESNLVIEGMHCAACALTIEDALLKVPGVESARVSAANRRARVRWAQDRVVPSQWMQALQSAGYRAVPANDVFAAERRKAESRKALWQWLVAGLCMMQVMMYAWPAYQARPGDLALEYEQLLRWASWVLSLPVVLFSCGPFFRKAW
;
A
#
# COMPACT_ATOMS: atom_id res chain seq x y z
N MET A 1 38.73 22.67 -5.17
CA MET A 1 39.00 22.11 -3.82
C MET A 1 38.13 20.90 -3.70
N PRO A 2 38.71 19.69 -3.54
CA PRO A 2 37.90 18.49 -3.32
C PRO A 2 37.33 18.55 -1.90
N SER A 3 36.00 18.53 -1.80
CA SER A 3 35.31 18.43 -0.54
C SER A 3 35.59 17.05 0.07
N THR A 4 36.33 17.04 1.17
CA THR A 4 36.57 15.85 1.99
C THR A 4 35.22 15.27 2.46
N PRO A 5 34.93 13.98 2.23
CA PRO A 5 33.71 13.39 2.76
C PRO A 5 33.79 13.43 4.29
N ILE A 6 32.78 13.98 4.93
CA ILE A 6 32.61 13.92 6.39
C ILE A 6 32.49 12.45 6.76
N PRO A 7 33.36 11.89 7.58
CA PRO A 7 33.23 10.51 8.00
C PRO A 7 31.92 10.36 8.80
N LEU A 8 31.04 9.51 8.32
CA LEU A 8 29.85 9.12 9.06
C LEU A 8 30.29 8.40 10.35
N PRO A 9 29.62 8.62 11.47
CA PRO A 9 29.95 7.93 12.71
C PRO A 9 29.88 6.43 12.49
N VAL A 10 30.87 5.72 13.00
CA VAL A 10 30.94 4.25 13.03
C VAL A 10 29.62 3.71 13.57
N ALA A 11 29.02 2.78 12.83
CA ALA A 11 27.73 2.17 13.18
C ALA A 11 27.74 1.79 14.68
N SER A 12 26.78 2.31 15.40
CA SER A 12 26.63 2.00 16.82
C SER A 12 26.10 0.55 16.98
N PRO A 13 26.40 -0.13 18.09
CA PRO A 13 26.03 -1.54 18.31
C PRO A 13 24.52 -1.82 18.10
N TRP A 14 23.65 -0.83 18.34
CA TRP A 14 22.21 -0.94 18.12
C TRP A 14 21.82 -0.90 16.63
N GLU A 15 22.66 -0.38 15.75
CA GLU A 15 22.41 -0.39 14.29
C GLU A 15 22.63 -1.78 13.68
N ALA A 16 23.55 -2.56 14.22
CA ALA A 16 23.73 -3.95 13.80
C ALA A 16 22.53 -4.82 14.21
N ASP A 17 21.96 -4.56 15.37
CA ASP A 17 20.76 -5.26 15.87
C ASP A 17 19.50 -4.91 15.04
N THR A 18 19.37 -3.66 14.60
CA THR A 18 18.27 -3.24 13.72
C THR A 18 18.37 -3.82 12.31
N LEU A 19 19.58 -4.06 11.80
CA LEU A 19 19.75 -4.70 10.49
C LEU A 19 19.36 -6.17 10.50
N SER A 20 19.52 -6.87 11.61
CA SER A 20 19.09 -8.28 11.72
C SER A 20 17.57 -8.44 11.69
N VAL A 21 16.82 -7.45 12.18
CA VAL A 21 15.35 -7.45 12.17
C VAL A 21 14.80 -7.40 10.74
N VAL A 22 15.45 -6.66 9.84
CA VAL A 22 14.95 -6.56 8.44
C VAL A 22 15.17 -7.83 7.62
N ASP A 23 15.95 -8.80 8.12
CA ASP A 23 16.17 -10.09 7.46
C ASP A 23 15.05 -11.10 7.74
N HIS A 24 14.17 -10.81 8.71
CA HIS A 24 13.02 -11.67 8.96
C HIS A 24 11.99 -11.53 7.83
N ALA A 25 11.64 -12.66 7.20
CA ALA A 25 10.70 -12.68 6.07
C ALA A 25 9.33 -12.05 6.40
N ALA A 26 8.90 -12.10 7.67
CA ALA A 26 7.68 -11.47 8.14
C ALA A 26 7.71 -9.93 7.99
N GLU A 27 8.89 -9.32 8.13
CA GLU A 27 9.08 -7.88 8.04
C GLU A 27 9.20 -7.38 6.59
N TRP A 28 9.54 -8.25 5.65
CA TRP A 28 9.71 -7.85 4.26
C TRP A 28 8.46 -7.20 3.67
N SER A 29 7.29 -7.71 4.02
CA SER A 29 6.02 -7.14 3.54
C SER A 29 5.77 -5.69 3.96
N ALA A 30 6.51 -5.17 4.94
CA ALA A 30 6.38 -3.79 5.41
C ALA A 30 7.03 -2.79 4.44
N PHE A 31 8.16 -3.16 3.83
CA PHE A 31 8.94 -2.27 2.95
C PHE A 31 9.24 -2.85 1.56
N SER A 32 8.87 -4.11 1.33
CA SER A 32 9.07 -4.81 0.08
C SER A 32 7.77 -5.42 -0.44
N ARG A 33 7.73 -5.68 -1.72
CA ARG A 33 6.64 -6.35 -2.41
C ARG A 33 7.20 -7.49 -3.23
N GLU A 34 6.62 -8.68 -3.10
CA GLU A 34 6.96 -9.80 -3.96
C GLU A 34 6.49 -9.52 -5.39
N ASP A 35 7.33 -9.85 -6.37
CA ASP A 35 6.98 -9.71 -7.78
C ASP A 35 6.00 -10.83 -8.19
N PRO A 36 4.76 -10.51 -8.57
CA PRO A 36 3.79 -11.53 -8.95
C PRO A 36 4.18 -12.30 -10.23
N ALA A 37 5.09 -11.76 -11.04
CA ALA A 37 5.58 -12.41 -12.25
C ALA A 37 6.78 -13.33 -12.00
N ALA A 38 7.48 -13.17 -10.87
CA ALA A 38 8.68 -13.95 -10.53
C ALA A 38 8.66 -14.28 -9.03
N PRO A 39 8.06 -15.41 -8.62
CA PRO A 39 8.05 -15.83 -7.22
C PRO A 39 9.45 -15.91 -6.62
N GLY A 40 9.64 -15.43 -5.39
CA GLY A 40 10.93 -15.35 -4.74
C GLY A 40 11.76 -14.11 -5.08
N HIS A 41 11.26 -13.24 -5.96
CA HIS A 41 11.87 -11.93 -6.23
C HIS A 41 11.11 -10.84 -5.53
N TRP A 42 11.84 -9.96 -4.88
CA TRP A 42 11.27 -8.88 -4.07
C TRP A 42 11.71 -7.51 -4.58
N GLU A 43 10.80 -6.57 -4.57
CA GLU A 43 11.04 -5.17 -4.84
C GLU A 43 10.93 -4.38 -3.55
N SER A 44 12.04 -3.82 -3.07
CA SER A 44 12.12 -3.02 -1.84
C SER A 44 12.18 -1.53 -2.18
N ASN A 45 11.46 -0.73 -1.42
CA ASN A 45 11.52 0.73 -1.49
C ASN A 45 12.22 1.29 -0.25
N LEU A 46 13.18 2.15 -0.49
CA LEU A 46 14.05 2.75 0.53
C LEU A 46 14.04 4.27 0.40
N VAL A 47 14.21 4.94 1.51
CA VAL A 47 14.62 6.35 1.57
C VAL A 47 16.11 6.39 1.83
N ILE A 48 16.83 7.17 1.02
CA ILE A 48 18.28 7.31 1.17
C ILE A 48 18.60 8.64 1.84
N GLU A 49 19.23 8.54 2.98
CA GLU A 49 19.76 9.69 3.70
C GLU A 49 21.20 10.00 3.25
N GLY A 50 21.57 11.27 3.26
CA GLY A 50 22.91 11.72 2.83
C GLY A 50 23.06 11.94 1.33
N MET A 51 22.01 11.79 0.52
CA MET A 51 22.03 12.06 -0.90
C MET A 51 21.73 13.52 -1.18
N HIS A 52 22.67 14.22 -1.88
CA HIS A 52 22.55 15.65 -2.17
C HIS A 52 22.63 15.99 -3.67
N CYS A 53 23.01 15.03 -4.51
CA CYS A 53 23.25 15.28 -5.95
C CYS A 53 22.86 14.08 -6.83
N ALA A 54 22.68 14.34 -8.13
CA ALA A 54 22.39 13.29 -9.10
C ALA A 54 23.54 12.27 -9.25
N ALA A 55 24.79 12.69 -9.11
CA ALA A 55 25.95 11.79 -9.13
C ALA A 55 25.92 10.79 -7.97
N CYS A 56 25.42 11.21 -6.81
CA CYS A 56 25.23 10.29 -5.67
C CYS A 56 24.29 9.15 -6.00
N ALA A 57 23.24 9.40 -6.80
CA ALA A 57 22.30 8.37 -7.22
C ALA A 57 22.99 7.25 -8.00
N LEU A 58 23.88 7.59 -8.93
CA LEU A 58 24.65 6.63 -9.70
C LEU A 58 25.59 5.81 -8.82
N THR A 59 26.27 6.47 -7.87
CA THR A 59 27.14 5.76 -6.91
C THR A 59 26.36 4.75 -6.05
N ILE A 60 25.16 5.09 -5.66
CA ILE A 60 24.25 4.22 -4.89
C ILE A 60 23.79 3.04 -5.76
N GLU A 61 23.38 3.29 -7.00
CA GLU A 61 23.01 2.24 -7.94
C GLU A 61 24.16 1.26 -8.17
N ASP A 62 25.36 1.78 -8.41
CA ASP A 62 26.57 0.97 -8.59
C ASP A 62 26.92 0.13 -7.34
N ALA A 63 26.77 0.70 -6.15
CA ALA A 63 27.01 -0.01 -4.90
C ALA A 63 26.02 -1.16 -4.69
N LEU A 64 24.75 -0.93 -5.00
CA LEU A 64 23.69 -1.95 -4.91
C LEU A 64 23.88 -3.07 -5.93
N LEU A 65 24.19 -2.73 -7.19
CA LEU A 65 24.36 -3.71 -8.27
C LEU A 65 25.61 -4.60 -8.08
N LYS A 66 26.57 -4.19 -7.26
CA LYS A 66 27.73 -5.01 -6.88
C LYS A 66 27.39 -6.12 -5.88
N VAL A 67 26.24 -6.05 -5.23
CA VAL A 67 25.82 -7.07 -4.27
C VAL A 67 25.25 -8.28 -5.02
N PRO A 68 25.83 -9.49 -4.87
CA PRO A 68 25.31 -10.69 -5.52
C PRO A 68 23.87 -10.95 -5.07
N GLY A 69 22.97 -11.14 -6.03
CA GLY A 69 21.53 -11.36 -5.76
C GLY A 69 20.65 -10.10 -5.92
N VAL A 70 21.25 -8.93 -6.08
CA VAL A 70 20.54 -7.73 -6.52
C VAL A 70 20.48 -7.72 -8.04
N GLU A 71 19.26 -7.72 -8.58
CA GLU A 71 19.03 -7.77 -10.04
C GLU A 71 18.96 -6.39 -10.68
N SER A 72 18.33 -5.45 -9.98
CA SER A 72 18.24 -4.07 -10.43
C SER A 72 18.13 -3.12 -9.25
N ALA A 73 18.72 -1.94 -9.44
CA ALA A 73 18.62 -0.83 -8.52
C ALA A 73 18.30 0.44 -9.31
N ARG A 74 17.33 1.21 -8.84
CA ARG A 74 16.99 2.51 -9.40
C ARG A 74 16.87 3.53 -8.30
N VAL A 75 17.60 4.63 -8.44
CA VAL A 75 17.65 5.69 -7.45
C VAL A 75 17.16 7.00 -8.04
N SER A 76 16.20 7.61 -7.40
CA SER A 76 15.69 8.92 -7.75
C SER A 76 16.27 9.98 -6.82
N ALA A 77 17.13 10.83 -7.36
CA ALA A 77 17.72 11.95 -6.62
C ALA A 77 16.65 12.97 -6.18
N ALA A 78 15.58 13.16 -6.97
CA ALA A 78 14.55 14.16 -6.72
C ALA A 78 13.76 13.89 -5.42
N ASN A 79 13.43 12.65 -5.16
CA ASN A 79 12.66 12.21 -3.98
C ASN A 79 13.47 11.40 -2.98
N ARG A 80 14.78 11.29 -3.21
CA ARG A 80 15.71 10.55 -2.34
C ARG A 80 15.28 9.11 -2.06
N ARG A 81 14.70 8.44 -3.06
CA ARG A 81 14.20 7.08 -2.96
C ARG A 81 14.99 6.14 -3.85
N ALA A 82 15.27 4.96 -3.33
CA ALA A 82 15.83 3.86 -4.07
C ALA A 82 14.82 2.71 -4.14
N ARG A 83 14.79 2.06 -5.30
CA ARG A 83 14.04 0.85 -5.54
C ARG A 83 15.03 -0.25 -5.88
N VAL A 84 15.02 -1.32 -5.10
CA VAL A 84 15.95 -2.44 -5.23
C VAL A 84 15.17 -3.71 -5.50
N ARG A 85 15.48 -4.40 -6.58
CA ARG A 85 14.94 -5.72 -6.89
C ARG A 85 16.00 -6.77 -6.60
N TRP A 86 15.63 -7.79 -5.84
CA TRP A 86 16.57 -8.79 -5.34
C TRP A 86 15.89 -10.16 -5.20
N ALA A 87 16.71 -11.22 -5.26
CA ALA A 87 16.28 -12.61 -5.14
C ALA A 87 16.50 -13.10 -3.71
N GLN A 88 15.45 -13.62 -3.06
CA GLN A 88 15.48 -14.05 -1.66
C GLN A 88 16.39 -15.25 -1.38
N ASP A 89 16.70 -16.05 -2.40
CA ASP A 89 17.58 -17.23 -2.32
C ASP A 89 19.06 -16.84 -2.34
N ARG A 90 19.41 -15.61 -2.71
CA ARG A 90 20.79 -15.15 -2.92
C ARG A 90 21.24 -14.05 -2.01
N VAL A 91 20.34 -13.23 -1.53
CA VAL A 91 20.68 -12.05 -0.73
C VAL A 91 19.58 -11.74 0.28
N VAL A 92 19.99 -11.22 1.43
CA VAL A 92 19.09 -10.71 2.48
C VAL A 92 19.17 -9.19 2.57
N PRO A 93 18.13 -8.50 3.05
CA PRO A 93 18.09 -7.05 3.12
C PRO A 93 19.28 -6.40 3.83
N SER A 94 19.77 -6.99 4.91
CA SER A 94 20.92 -6.45 5.64
C SER A 94 22.16 -6.31 4.76
N GLN A 95 22.41 -7.23 3.83
CA GLN A 95 23.63 -7.24 3.01
C GLN A 95 23.67 -6.03 2.05
N TRP A 96 22.59 -5.76 1.32
CA TRP A 96 22.58 -4.60 0.41
C TRP A 96 22.41 -3.28 1.18
N MET A 97 21.80 -3.27 2.38
CA MET A 97 21.80 -2.10 3.26
C MET A 97 23.22 -1.81 3.78
N GLN A 98 23.97 -2.82 4.14
CA GLN A 98 25.36 -2.68 4.57
C GLN A 98 26.28 -2.20 3.43
N ALA A 99 26.04 -2.64 2.19
CA ALA A 99 26.75 -2.13 1.03
C ALA A 99 26.54 -0.63 0.84
N LEU A 100 25.32 -0.14 1.07
CA LEU A 100 25.00 1.30 1.06
C LEU A 100 25.70 2.06 2.18
N GLN A 101 25.74 1.52 3.38
CA GLN A 101 26.47 2.12 4.49
C GLN A 101 27.97 2.21 4.20
N SER A 102 28.54 1.17 3.58
CA SER A 102 29.96 1.17 3.17
C SER A 102 30.24 2.22 2.09
N ALA A 103 29.26 2.54 1.26
CA ALA A 103 29.33 3.63 0.27
C ALA A 103 29.09 5.03 0.87
N GLY A 104 28.84 5.12 2.19
CA GLY A 104 28.64 6.39 2.89
C GLY A 104 27.19 6.89 2.89
N TYR A 105 26.22 6.03 2.57
CA TYR A 105 24.79 6.38 2.54
C TYR A 105 24.02 5.53 3.54
N ARG A 106 22.97 6.12 4.13
CA ARG A 106 22.07 5.40 5.02
C ARG A 106 20.75 5.10 4.31
N ALA A 107 20.39 3.84 4.27
CA ALA A 107 19.10 3.40 3.75
C ALA A 107 18.12 3.15 4.90
N VAL A 108 16.92 3.72 4.79
CA VAL A 108 15.83 3.50 5.71
C VAL A 108 14.66 2.87 4.94
N PRO A 109 14.08 1.77 5.44
CA PRO A 109 12.89 1.18 4.83
C PRO A 109 11.77 2.20 4.64
N ALA A 110 11.26 2.31 3.42
CA ALA A 110 10.18 3.26 3.08
C ALA A 110 8.81 2.63 3.30
N ASN A 111 8.43 2.41 4.54
CA ASN A 111 7.16 1.78 4.92
C ASN A 111 5.93 2.59 4.48
N ASP A 112 6.09 3.90 4.27
CA ASP A 112 5.03 4.83 3.89
C ASP A 112 4.55 4.67 2.44
N VAL A 113 5.38 4.18 1.53
CA VAL A 113 5.05 4.04 0.11
C VAL A 113 3.91 3.04 -0.09
N PHE A 114 4.08 1.84 0.45
CA PHE A 114 3.07 0.79 0.35
C PHE A 114 1.85 1.07 1.23
N ALA A 115 2.07 1.72 2.39
CA ALA A 115 0.97 2.17 3.24
C ALA A 115 0.09 3.22 2.53
N ALA A 116 0.68 4.14 1.79
CA ALA A 116 -0.05 5.13 1.00
C ALA A 116 -0.84 4.49 -0.15
N GLU A 117 -0.25 3.53 -0.87
CA GLU A 117 -0.95 2.79 -1.94
C GLU A 117 -2.10 1.95 -1.40
N ARG A 118 -1.89 1.22 -0.29
CA ARG A 118 -2.95 0.46 0.39
C ARG A 118 -4.08 1.37 0.85
N ARG A 119 -3.78 2.49 1.51
CA ARG A 119 -4.79 3.48 1.93
C ARG A 119 -5.57 4.03 0.74
N LYS A 120 -4.90 4.31 -0.39
CA LYS A 120 -5.56 4.80 -1.60
C LYS A 120 -6.49 3.74 -2.23
N ALA A 121 -6.09 2.49 -2.23
CA ALA A 121 -6.93 1.38 -2.70
C ALA A 121 -8.13 1.16 -1.77
N GLU A 122 -7.92 1.19 -0.45
CA GLU A 122 -8.97 1.07 0.56
C GLU A 122 -9.95 2.24 0.51
N SER A 123 -9.46 3.48 0.36
CA SER A 123 -10.32 4.66 0.24
C SER A 123 -11.16 4.65 -1.04
N ARG A 124 -10.62 4.19 -2.16
CA ARG A 124 -11.40 4.01 -3.39
C ARG A 124 -12.49 2.97 -3.23
N LYS A 125 -12.18 1.85 -2.58
CA LYS A 125 -13.17 0.81 -2.29
C LYS A 125 -14.27 1.33 -1.36
N ALA A 126 -13.89 2.04 -0.29
CA ALA A 126 -14.84 2.66 0.63
C ALA A 126 -15.72 3.71 -0.09
N LEU A 127 -15.14 4.52 -0.97
CA LEU A 127 -15.88 5.51 -1.76
C LEU A 127 -16.93 4.84 -2.65
N TRP A 128 -16.56 3.76 -3.36
CA TRP A 128 -17.50 3.00 -4.17
C TRP A 128 -18.64 2.39 -3.35
N GLN A 129 -18.32 1.83 -2.18
CA GLN A 129 -19.32 1.29 -1.27
C GLN A 129 -20.29 2.38 -0.79
N TRP A 130 -19.77 3.57 -0.49
CA TRP A 130 -20.57 4.72 -0.06
C TRP A 130 -21.46 5.25 -1.17
N LEU A 131 -20.96 5.35 -2.40
CA LEU A 131 -21.74 5.77 -3.58
C LEU A 131 -22.86 4.79 -3.88
N VAL A 132 -22.59 3.49 -3.86
CA VAL A 132 -23.63 2.46 -4.11
C VAL A 132 -24.70 2.51 -3.02
N ALA A 133 -24.30 2.62 -1.75
CA ALA A 133 -25.25 2.72 -0.64
C ALA A 133 -26.12 3.98 -0.73
N GLY A 134 -25.51 5.13 -1.07
CA GLY A 134 -26.23 6.39 -1.25
C GLY A 134 -27.21 6.35 -2.41
N LEU A 135 -26.80 5.76 -3.54
CA LEU A 135 -27.67 5.59 -4.69
C LEU A 135 -28.89 4.70 -4.37
N CYS A 136 -28.64 3.56 -3.73
CA CYS A 136 -29.71 2.66 -3.31
C CYS A 136 -30.65 3.30 -2.30
N MET A 137 -30.12 4.07 -1.34
CA MET A 137 -30.92 4.80 -0.37
C MET A 137 -31.81 5.84 -1.06
N MET A 138 -31.28 6.58 -2.03
CA MET A 138 -32.04 7.55 -2.82
C MET A 138 -33.18 6.86 -3.61
N GLN A 139 -32.92 5.70 -4.20
CA GLN A 139 -33.92 4.92 -4.90
C GLN A 139 -35.04 4.43 -3.96
N VAL A 140 -34.66 3.90 -2.79
CA VAL A 140 -35.65 3.44 -1.80
C VAL A 140 -36.55 4.59 -1.33
N MET A 141 -35.95 5.77 -1.08
CA MET A 141 -36.73 6.97 -0.71
C MET A 141 -37.68 7.39 -1.81
N MET A 142 -37.27 7.30 -3.10
CA MET A 142 -38.13 7.62 -4.22
C MET A 142 -39.34 6.68 -4.32
N TYR A 143 -39.17 5.39 -4.04
CA TYR A 143 -40.27 4.43 -4.01
C TYR A 143 -41.12 4.52 -2.73
N ALA A 144 -40.56 4.92 -1.62
CA ALA A 144 -41.29 5.10 -0.36
C ALA A 144 -42.17 6.38 -0.35
N TRP A 145 -41.76 7.41 -1.10
CA TRP A 145 -42.49 8.70 -1.13
C TRP A 145 -43.97 8.58 -1.48
N PRO A 146 -44.39 7.87 -2.56
CA PRO A 146 -45.79 7.66 -2.87
C PRO A 146 -46.55 6.94 -1.76
N ALA A 147 -45.92 5.97 -1.09
CA ALA A 147 -46.53 5.23 -0.01
C ALA A 147 -46.80 6.10 1.23
N TYR A 148 -46.00 7.12 1.48
CA TYR A 148 -46.19 8.09 2.57
C TYR A 148 -47.25 9.15 2.24
N GLN A 149 -47.43 9.50 0.97
CA GLN A 149 -48.37 10.51 0.52
C GLN A 149 -49.79 9.96 0.24
N ALA A 150 -49.90 8.67 -0.06
CA ALA A 150 -51.15 8.00 -0.37
C ALA A 150 -52.04 7.85 0.87
N ARG A 151 -53.30 8.20 0.76
CA ARG A 151 -54.33 7.89 1.78
C ARG A 151 -54.67 6.40 1.73
N PRO A 152 -55.12 5.82 2.85
CA PRO A 152 -55.58 4.44 2.86
C PRO A 152 -56.68 4.22 1.80
N GLY A 153 -56.39 3.42 0.77
CA GLY A 153 -57.28 3.10 -0.33
C GLY A 153 -56.98 3.77 -1.69
N ASP A 154 -56.03 4.72 -1.76
CA ASP A 154 -55.69 5.41 -3.02
C ASP A 154 -54.78 4.58 -3.93
N LEU A 155 -54.02 3.62 -3.35
CA LEU A 155 -53.15 2.70 -4.11
C LEU A 155 -53.82 1.34 -4.23
N ALA A 156 -53.87 0.81 -5.47
CA ALA A 156 -54.28 -0.57 -5.67
C ALA A 156 -53.30 -1.51 -4.96
N LEU A 157 -53.78 -2.55 -4.29
CA LEU A 157 -53.00 -3.53 -3.53
C LEU A 157 -51.83 -4.10 -4.30
N GLU A 158 -51.94 -4.23 -5.62
CA GLU A 158 -50.87 -4.72 -6.51
C GLU A 158 -49.67 -3.77 -6.56
N TYR A 159 -49.90 -2.44 -6.60
CA TYR A 159 -48.83 -1.45 -6.62
C TYR A 159 -48.10 -1.35 -5.28
N GLU A 160 -48.83 -1.51 -4.17
CA GLU A 160 -48.25 -1.52 -2.83
C GLU A 160 -47.31 -2.71 -2.64
N GLN A 161 -47.73 -3.88 -3.12
CA GLN A 161 -46.89 -5.09 -3.12
C GLN A 161 -45.66 -4.94 -4.01
N LEU A 162 -45.80 -4.39 -5.22
CA LEU A 162 -44.68 -4.16 -6.13
C LEU A 162 -43.63 -3.20 -5.52
N LEU A 163 -44.06 -2.10 -4.93
CA LEU A 163 -43.16 -1.15 -4.28
C LEU A 163 -42.44 -1.77 -3.12
N ARG A 164 -43.09 -2.61 -2.34
CA ARG A 164 -42.50 -3.36 -1.22
C ARG A 164 -41.46 -4.36 -1.71
N TRP A 165 -41.75 -5.13 -2.75
CA TRP A 165 -40.81 -6.05 -3.37
C TRP A 165 -39.60 -5.33 -4.00
N ALA A 166 -39.84 -4.23 -4.69
CA ALA A 166 -38.77 -3.41 -5.27
C ALA A 166 -37.82 -2.89 -4.18
N SER A 167 -38.34 -2.41 -3.05
CA SER A 167 -37.54 -1.95 -1.91
C SER A 167 -36.71 -3.08 -1.29
N TRP A 168 -37.26 -4.27 -1.19
CA TRP A 168 -36.55 -5.46 -0.71
C TRP A 168 -35.39 -5.84 -1.64
N VAL A 169 -35.63 -5.93 -2.94
CA VAL A 169 -34.60 -6.28 -3.92
C VAL A 169 -33.47 -5.24 -3.95
N LEU A 170 -33.80 -3.94 -3.82
CA LEU A 170 -32.80 -2.87 -3.78
C LEU A 170 -31.99 -2.82 -2.48
N SER A 171 -32.55 -3.30 -1.37
CA SER A 171 -31.81 -3.36 -0.09
C SER A 171 -30.80 -4.51 -0.03
N LEU A 172 -31.01 -5.60 -0.77
CA LEU A 172 -30.12 -6.77 -0.80
C LEU A 172 -28.65 -6.41 -1.19
N PRO A 173 -28.40 -5.71 -2.31
CA PRO A 173 -27.02 -5.35 -2.67
C PRO A 173 -26.36 -4.43 -1.63
N VAL A 174 -27.13 -3.59 -0.95
CA VAL A 174 -26.57 -2.74 0.13
C VAL A 174 -26.11 -3.60 1.31
N VAL A 175 -26.92 -4.55 1.74
CA VAL A 175 -26.59 -5.42 2.85
C VAL A 175 -25.39 -6.32 2.50
N LEU A 176 -25.39 -6.94 1.32
CA LEU A 176 -24.33 -7.86 0.91
C LEU A 176 -23.01 -7.15 0.60
N PHE A 177 -23.05 -6.00 -0.07
CA PHE A 177 -21.86 -5.32 -0.55
C PHE A 177 -21.32 -4.30 0.46
N SER A 178 -22.19 -3.49 1.07
CA SER A 178 -21.77 -2.44 2.00
C SER A 178 -21.50 -2.97 3.42
N CYS A 179 -22.28 -3.95 3.89
CA CYS A 179 -22.10 -4.53 5.22
C CYS A 179 -21.08 -5.69 5.26
N GLY A 180 -20.61 -6.18 4.10
CA GLY A 180 -19.64 -7.27 4.00
C GLY A 180 -18.37 -7.09 4.85
N PRO A 181 -17.71 -5.91 4.85
CA PRO A 181 -16.54 -5.67 5.70
C PRO A 181 -16.83 -5.71 7.20
N PHE A 182 -18.06 -5.34 7.59
CA PHE A 182 -18.49 -5.36 8.97
C PHE A 182 -18.61 -6.81 9.49
N PHE A 183 -19.23 -7.69 8.71
CA PHE A 183 -19.37 -9.09 9.06
C PHE A 183 -18.03 -9.83 9.12
N ARG A 184 -17.05 -9.46 8.24
CA ARG A 184 -15.71 -10.06 8.29
C ARG A 184 -14.88 -9.67 9.51
N LYS A 185 -15.15 -8.52 10.11
CA LYS A 185 -14.45 -8.07 11.33
C LYS A 185 -15.13 -8.52 12.60
N ALA A 186 -16.40 -8.90 12.52
CA ALA A 186 -17.18 -9.37 13.66
C ALA A 186 -17.01 -10.88 13.92
N TRP A 187 -16.44 -11.60 12.95
CA TRP A 187 -16.10 -13.03 13.01
C TRP A 187 -14.60 -13.22 13.06
#